data_3a634ae6643a30be7c23fbc5e8e088c1
#
_entry.id   3a634ae6643a30be7c23fbc5e8e088c1
#
_cell.length_a   1.000
_cell.length_b   1.000
_cell.length_c   1.000
_cell.angle_alpha   90.00
_cell.angle_beta   90.00
_cell.angle_gamma   90.00
#
_symmetry.space_group_name_H-M   'P 1'
#
loop_
_entity.id
_entity.type
_entity.pdbx_description
1 polymer ?
#
loop_
_entity_poly.entity_id
_entity_poly.type
_entity_poly.pdbx_seq_one_letter_code
_entity_poly.pdbx_strand_id
1 'polypeptide(L)'
;MKQITLAILSLLIAAQLNATEHSYVWNDVYPNYKSQIPSSDFTTPDGLFRFTSDKAKGVTGPAFDEDSKAGLLYRLYADNTLRIESLKDGKITAITFVIGGNGHYKLAQLTPSSGTMGTPYLGKDPTGTFREYKLFWTGNTADITFTVGHECEYGVDCAEQGKTGEPGTCMTKQIIITSENDALSAINQVNHQSQSTIHKLIKDGHLLIQRGEELFNAQGARVK
;
A
#
# COMPACT_ATOMS: atom_id res chain seq x y z
N MET A 1 -0.54 26.06 -27.16
CA MET A 1 -0.44 25.87 -25.70
C MET A 1 -1.58 25.03 -25.09
N LYS A 2 -2.86 25.15 -25.49
CA LYS A 2 -3.98 24.36 -24.94
C LYS A 2 -3.88 22.83 -25.17
N GLN A 3 -3.28 22.36 -26.26
CA GLN A 3 -3.15 20.94 -26.56
C GLN A 3 -2.09 20.21 -25.71
N ILE A 4 -1.02 20.91 -25.29
CA ILE A 4 0.03 20.33 -24.45
C ILE A 4 -0.49 20.09 -23.02
N THR A 5 -1.30 21.00 -22.51
CA THR A 5 -1.88 20.88 -21.17
C THR A 5 -2.85 19.70 -21.07
N LEU A 6 -3.61 19.41 -22.15
CA LEU A 6 -4.53 18.26 -22.18
C LEU A 6 -3.79 16.93 -22.24
N ALA A 7 -2.67 16.85 -22.96
CA ALA A 7 -1.84 15.65 -23.05
C ALA A 7 -1.16 15.32 -21.73
N ILE A 8 -0.68 16.32 -21.00
CA ILE A 8 -0.07 16.11 -19.68
C ILE A 8 -1.12 15.67 -18.65
N LEU A 9 -2.32 16.23 -18.69
CA LEU A 9 -3.40 15.85 -17.79
C LEU A 9 -3.89 14.42 -18.06
N SER A 10 -3.99 14.01 -19.34
CA SER A 10 -4.36 12.64 -19.71
C SER A 10 -3.28 11.62 -19.34
N LEU A 11 -2.00 11.99 -19.40
CA LEU A 11 -0.89 11.12 -18.98
C LEU A 11 -0.87 10.92 -17.45
N LEU A 12 -1.16 11.97 -16.69
CA LEU A 12 -1.29 11.88 -15.22
C LEU A 12 -2.48 11.02 -14.79
N ILE A 13 -3.61 11.09 -15.50
CA ILE A 13 -4.79 10.26 -15.23
C ILE A 13 -4.53 8.79 -15.61
N ALA A 14 -3.80 8.52 -16.69
CA ALA A 14 -3.46 7.17 -17.11
C ALA A 14 -2.50 6.47 -16.13
N ALA A 15 -1.57 7.21 -15.51
CA ALA A 15 -0.67 6.68 -14.50
C ALA A 15 -1.37 6.29 -13.19
N GLN A 16 -2.51 6.90 -12.87
CA GLN A 16 -3.30 6.56 -11.66
C GLN A 16 -4.22 5.35 -11.84
N LEU A 17 -4.47 4.89 -13.07
CA LEU A 17 -5.43 3.79 -13.35
C LEU A 17 -4.89 2.38 -13.06
N ASN A 18 -3.62 2.22 -12.73
CA ASN A 18 -3.00 0.91 -12.50
C ASN A 18 -2.53 0.68 -11.06
N ALA A 19 -2.71 1.65 -10.18
CA ALA A 19 -2.34 1.51 -8.77
C ALA A 19 -3.46 0.79 -8.01
N THR A 20 -3.13 -0.29 -7.33
CA THR A 20 -4.03 -1.06 -6.48
C THR A 20 -3.68 -0.83 -5.02
N GLU A 21 -4.70 -0.53 -4.21
CA GLU A 21 -4.56 -0.38 -2.77
C GLU A 21 -4.86 -1.73 -2.07
N HIS A 22 -3.98 -2.13 -1.19
CA HIS A 22 -4.07 -3.33 -0.36
C HIS A 22 -4.07 -2.91 1.11
N SER A 23 -5.06 -3.37 1.85
CA SER A 23 -5.26 -2.99 3.26
C SER A 23 -5.17 -4.21 4.17
N TYR A 24 -4.27 -4.16 5.15
CA TYR A 24 -4.02 -5.24 6.11
C TYR A 24 -4.28 -4.74 7.53
N VAL A 25 -5.48 -5.04 8.04
CA VAL A 25 -5.85 -4.85 9.44
C VAL A 25 -5.44 -6.11 10.20
N TRP A 26 -4.57 -6.00 11.19
CA TRP A 26 -3.96 -7.18 11.81
C TRP A 26 -4.96 -8.10 12.49
N ASN A 27 -6.04 -7.57 13.06
CA ASN A 27 -7.13 -8.38 13.59
C ASN A 27 -7.80 -9.26 12.54
N ASP A 28 -7.92 -8.77 11.30
CA ASP A 28 -8.56 -9.49 10.21
C ASP A 28 -7.59 -10.49 9.57
N VAL A 29 -6.31 -10.10 9.49
CA VAL A 29 -5.23 -10.97 8.99
C VAL A 29 -4.99 -12.15 9.93
N TYR A 30 -5.08 -11.91 11.24
CA TYR A 30 -4.80 -12.90 12.29
C TYR A 30 -5.91 -12.93 13.36
N PRO A 31 -7.13 -13.34 13.04
CA PRO A 31 -8.29 -13.25 13.94
C PRO A 31 -8.19 -14.11 15.21
N ASN A 32 -7.31 -15.09 15.21
CA ASN A 32 -7.08 -16.00 16.34
C ASN A 32 -5.64 -15.93 16.85
N TYR A 33 -5.05 -14.73 16.86
CA TYR A 33 -3.70 -14.55 17.32
C TYR A 33 -3.50 -15.13 18.73
N LYS A 34 -2.61 -16.09 18.87
CA LYS A 34 -2.18 -16.71 20.15
C LYS A 34 -0.67 -16.78 20.24
N SER A 35 0.01 -15.65 20.09
CA SER A 35 1.46 -15.50 20.23
C SER A 35 2.33 -16.42 19.35
N GLN A 36 1.83 -16.94 18.24
CA GLN A 36 2.54 -17.91 17.38
C GLN A 36 2.95 -17.37 16.01
N ILE A 37 2.68 -16.12 15.70
CA ILE A 37 3.07 -15.53 14.41
C ILE A 37 4.52 -15.07 14.54
N PRO A 38 5.41 -15.48 13.61
CA PRO A 38 6.74 -14.91 13.55
C PRO A 38 6.62 -13.40 13.30
N SER A 39 7.01 -12.58 14.26
CA SER A 39 6.97 -11.13 14.13
C SER A 39 8.09 -10.58 13.27
N SER A 40 9.10 -11.39 12.98
CA SER A 40 10.30 -10.99 12.25
C SER A 40 10.26 -11.29 10.74
N ASP A 41 9.41 -12.23 10.31
CA ASP A 41 9.32 -12.63 8.89
C ASP A 41 7.94 -13.26 8.64
N PHE A 42 7.11 -12.58 7.84
CA PHE A 42 5.80 -13.09 7.44
C PHE A 42 5.38 -12.54 6.09
N THR A 43 4.49 -13.26 5.43
CA THR A 43 3.88 -12.88 4.15
C THR A 43 2.40 -12.56 4.37
N THR A 44 1.88 -11.57 3.64
CA THR A 44 0.45 -11.24 3.66
C THR A 44 -0.39 -12.42 3.17
N PRO A 45 -1.65 -12.58 3.62
CA PRO A 45 -2.50 -13.72 3.27
C PRO A 45 -2.72 -13.90 1.76
N ASP A 46 -2.72 -12.81 1.00
CA ASP A 46 -2.83 -12.79 -0.46
C ASP A 46 -1.52 -13.12 -1.19
N GLY A 47 -0.41 -13.26 -0.44
CA GLY A 47 0.91 -13.58 -0.98
C GLY A 47 1.54 -12.44 -1.81
N LEU A 48 1.09 -11.20 -1.63
CA LEU A 48 1.59 -10.06 -2.41
C LEU A 48 2.80 -9.38 -1.80
N PHE A 49 2.88 -9.33 -0.47
CA PHE A 49 3.96 -8.65 0.23
C PHE A 49 4.58 -9.54 1.32
N ARG A 50 5.89 -9.41 1.48
CA ARG A 50 6.64 -9.98 2.58
C ARG A 50 7.13 -8.88 3.50
N PHE A 51 6.95 -9.10 4.78
CA PHE A 51 7.43 -8.24 5.85
C PHE A 51 8.59 -8.94 6.55
N THR A 52 9.74 -8.31 6.56
CA THR A 52 10.91 -8.77 7.31
C THR A 52 11.34 -7.67 8.26
N SER A 53 11.43 -7.98 9.54
CA SER A 53 11.84 -7.01 10.55
C SER A 53 12.96 -7.56 11.42
N ASP A 54 13.82 -6.66 11.85
CA ASP A 54 14.98 -6.97 12.67
C ASP A 54 15.03 -6.02 13.88
N LYS A 55 15.55 -6.55 14.98
CA LYS A 55 15.88 -5.77 16.17
C LYS A 55 16.95 -4.72 15.89
N ALA A 56 17.84 -4.99 14.93
CA ALA A 56 18.97 -4.14 14.54
C ALA A 56 19.77 -3.68 15.79
N LYS A 57 19.83 -2.37 16.06
CA LYS A 57 20.51 -1.82 17.24
C LYS A 57 19.59 -1.68 18.45
N GLY A 58 18.30 -1.96 18.31
CA GLY A 58 17.31 -1.81 19.36
C GLY A 58 17.48 -2.80 20.51
N VAL A 59 16.94 -2.48 21.66
CA VAL A 59 16.93 -3.35 22.84
C VAL A 59 15.85 -4.41 22.71
N THR A 60 14.66 -4.03 22.25
CA THR A 60 13.47 -4.89 22.09
C THR A 60 13.27 -5.21 20.62
N GLY A 61 13.02 -6.46 20.29
CA GLY A 61 12.71 -6.89 18.91
C GLY A 61 11.25 -6.63 18.55
N PRO A 62 10.93 -6.72 17.22
CA PRO A 62 9.56 -6.60 16.73
C PRO A 62 8.65 -7.66 17.32
N ALA A 63 7.38 -7.33 17.52
CA ALA A 63 6.39 -8.24 18.10
C ALA A 63 4.97 -7.92 17.64
N PHE A 64 4.14 -8.97 17.51
CA PHE A 64 2.69 -8.80 17.57
C PHE A 64 2.26 -8.82 19.04
N ASP A 65 1.34 -7.95 19.42
CA ASP A 65 0.81 -7.90 20.78
C ASP A 65 -0.64 -7.39 20.78
N GLU A 66 -1.45 -7.91 21.70
CA GLU A 66 -2.83 -7.47 21.88
C GLU A 66 -2.88 -6.21 22.74
N ASP A 67 -3.56 -5.20 22.24
CA ASP A 67 -3.97 -4.03 22.99
C ASP A 67 -5.46 -4.11 23.31
N SER A 68 -5.85 -3.87 24.56
CA SER A 68 -7.23 -4.01 25.02
C SER A 68 -8.24 -3.08 24.34
N LYS A 69 -7.76 -2.02 23.67
CA LYS A 69 -8.60 -1.02 22.98
C LYS A 69 -8.45 -1.04 21.47
N ALA A 70 -7.25 -1.32 20.98
CA ALA A 70 -6.93 -1.27 19.55
C ALA A 70 -6.88 -2.65 18.88
N GLY A 71 -6.96 -3.73 19.66
CA GLY A 71 -6.81 -5.10 19.17
C GLY A 71 -5.37 -5.46 18.87
N LEU A 72 -5.15 -6.32 17.88
CA LEU A 72 -3.79 -6.76 17.54
C LEU A 72 -2.98 -5.63 16.91
N LEU A 73 -1.81 -5.40 17.46
CA LEU A 73 -0.84 -4.42 16.98
C LEU A 73 0.44 -5.11 16.52
N TYR A 74 1.00 -4.65 15.41
CA TYR A 74 2.38 -4.94 15.04
C TYR A 74 3.27 -3.85 15.60
N ARG A 75 4.12 -4.22 16.54
CA ARG A 75 4.97 -3.30 17.33
C ARG A 75 6.40 -3.35 16.84
N LEU A 76 6.90 -2.19 16.47
CA LEU A 76 8.31 -1.94 16.19
C LEU A 76 8.81 -0.95 17.26
N TYR A 77 9.96 -1.23 17.80
CA TYR A 77 10.59 -0.43 18.86
C TYR A 77 11.74 0.41 18.31
N ALA A 78 12.26 1.30 19.12
CA ALA A 78 13.40 2.15 18.77
C ALA A 78 14.53 1.34 18.12
N ASP A 79 15.08 1.86 17.05
CA ASP A 79 16.16 1.28 16.24
C ASP A 79 15.83 -0.06 15.53
N ASN A 80 14.58 -0.54 15.59
CA ASN A 80 14.18 -1.68 14.77
C ASN A 80 14.11 -1.29 13.30
N THR A 81 14.26 -2.28 12.43
CA THR A 81 14.03 -2.13 11.00
C THR A 81 12.82 -2.94 10.54
N LEU A 82 12.12 -2.44 9.54
CA LEU A 82 11.04 -3.12 8.84
C LEU A 82 11.28 -3.02 7.35
N ARG A 83 11.48 -4.15 6.67
CA ARG A 83 11.51 -4.24 5.22
C ARG A 83 10.16 -4.77 4.72
N ILE A 84 9.61 -4.10 3.73
CA ILE A 84 8.42 -4.52 3.00
C ILE A 84 8.83 -4.75 1.56
N GLU A 85 8.57 -5.95 1.04
CA GLU A 85 8.96 -6.40 -0.29
C GLU A 85 7.72 -6.84 -1.07
N SER A 86 7.59 -6.37 -2.31
CA SER A 86 6.60 -6.90 -3.25
C SER A 86 7.07 -8.26 -3.77
N LEU A 87 6.25 -9.29 -3.59
CA LEU A 87 6.56 -10.67 -4.04
C LEU A 87 6.12 -10.94 -5.48
N LYS A 88 5.43 -10.00 -6.10
CA LYS A 88 5.04 -10.07 -7.52
C LYS A 88 5.63 -8.86 -8.22
N ASP A 89 5.83 -8.96 -9.51
CA ASP A 89 6.50 -7.96 -10.36
C ASP A 89 5.84 -6.57 -10.33
N GLY A 90 5.64 -6.04 -9.14
CA GLY A 90 4.99 -4.77 -8.85
C GLY A 90 5.89 -3.85 -8.03
N LYS A 91 5.65 -2.57 -8.17
CA LYS A 91 6.34 -1.53 -7.39
C LYS A 91 5.41 -0.97 -6.33
N ILE A 92 5.94 -0.81 -5.14
CA ILE A 92 5.26 -0.13 -4.04
C ILE A 92 5.39 1.37 -4.29
N THR A 93 4.26 2.07 -4.38
CA THR A 93 4.21 3.50 -4.68
C THR A 93 3.79 4.35 -3.49
N ALA A 94 3.02 3.77 -2.56
CA ALA A 94 2.69 4.42 -1.29
C ALA A 94 2.48 3.41 -0.17
N ILE A 95 2.76 3.83 1.06
CA ILE A 95 2.46 3.07 2.28
C ILE A 95 1.86 4.02 3.31
N THR A 96 0.77 3.61 3.94
CA THR A 96 0.20 4.27 5.10
C THR A 96 0.26 3.34 6.30
N PHE A 97 0.94 3.78 7.36
CA PHE A 97 0.95 3.11 8.65
C PHE A 97 -0.13 3.75 9.52
N VAL A 98 -1.14 2.97 9.92
CA VAL A 98 -2.20 3.42 10.84
C VAL A 98 -1.82 2.99 12.25
N ILE A 99 -1.48 3.97 13.08
CA ILE A 99 -1.00 3.74 14.45
C ILE A 99 -2.20 3.54 15.38
N GLY A 100 -2.13 2.53 16.22
CA GLY A 100 -3.21 2.15 17.14
C GLY A 100 -2.75 2.06 18.59
N GLY A 101 -3.73 1.86 19.46
CA GLY A 101 -3.52 1.64 20.88
C GLY A 101 -2.76 2.76 21.57
N ASN A 102 -1.89 2.38 22.47
CA ASN A 102 -1.00 3.33 23.17
C ASN A 102 0.22 3.75 22.33
N GLY A 103 0.31 3.31 21.07
CA GLY A 103 1.42 3.64 20.17
C GLY A 103 1.58 5.13 19.89
N HIS A 104 0.50 5.91 20.00
CA HIS A 104 0.53 7.36 19.81
C HIS A 104 1.31 8.11 20.91
N TYR A 105 1.49 7.53 22.09
CA TYR A 105 2.20 8.18 23.19
C TYR A 105 3.72 8.25 23.00
N LYS A 106 4.28 7.35 22.19
CA LYS A 106 5.72 7.23 21.97
C LYS A 106 6.08 7.10 20.50
N LEU A 107 5.28 7.72 19.61
CA LEU A 107 5.46 7.57 18.17
C LEU A 107 6.80 8.13 17.73
N ALA A 108 7.63 7.26 17.18
CA ALA A 108 8.90 7.60 16.59
C ALA A 108 8.77 7.97 15.11
N GLN A 109 9.74 8.70 14.60
CA GLN A 109 9.91 8.90 13.18
C GLN A 109 10.30 7.59 12.50
N LEU A 110 9.79 7.39 11.27
CA LEU A 110 10.26 6.35 10.38
C LEU A 110 11.19 6.96 9.34
N THR A 111 12.39 6.40 9.25
CA THR A 111 13.37 6.79 8.22
C THR A 111 13.36 5.75 7.10
N PRO A 112 12.89 6.07 5.89
CA PRO A 112 12.88 5.14 4.76
C PRO A 112 14.25 5.05 4.10
N SER A 113 14.61 3.89 3.54
CA SER A 113 15.82 3.69 2.74
C SER A 113 15.75 4.37 1.36
N SER A 114 14.54 4.64 0.87
CA SER A 114 14.27 5.39 -0.38
C SER A 114 12.88 6.03 -0.31
N GLY A 115 12.57 6.93 -1.26
CA GLY A 115 11.30 7.66 -1.25
C GLY A 115 11.24 8.73 -0.16
N THR A 116 10.03 9.15 0.20
CA THR A 116 9.82 10.30 1.07
C THR A 116 8.70 10.04 2.07
N MET A 117 8.93 10.38 3.34
CA MET A 117 7.86 10.45 4.34
C MET A 117 7.08 11.75 4.16
N GLY A 118 5.75 11.64 4.13
CA GLY A 118 4.83 12.78 4.11
C GLY A 118 4.60 13.36 5.50
N THR A 119 3.82 14.45 5.55
CA THR A 119 3.38 15.04 6.81
C THR A 119 2.46 14.05 7.55
N PRO A 120 2.76 13.68 8.80
CA PRO A 120 1.92 12.75 9.55
C PRO A 120 0.55 13.36 9.85
N TYR A 121 -0.48 12.52 9.88
CA TYR A 121 -1.75 12.88 10.45
C TYR A 121 -1.75 12.52 11.93
N LEU A 122 -1.90 13.51 12.79
CA LEU A 122 -1.94 13.37 14.24
C LEU A 122 -3.33 13.82 14.74
N GLY A 123 -4.30 12.93 14.68
CA GLY A 123 -5.69 13.27 14.91
C GLY A 123 -6.46 12.21 15.68
N LYS A 124 -7.75 12.14 15.40
CA LYS A 124 -8.66 11.16 15.97
C LYS A 124 -9.20 10.26 14.86
N ASP A 125 -9.69 9.09 15.24
CA ASP A 125 -10.40 8.19 14.37
C ASP A 125 -11.68 8.84 13.78
N PRO A 126 -12.31 8.26 12.78
CA PRO A 126 -13.54 8.80 12.18
C PRO A 126 -14.70 8.99 13.17
N THR A 127 -14.69 8.26 14.29
CA THR A 127 -15.70 8.43 15.36
C THR A 127 -15.41 9.61 16.28
N GLY A 128 -14.20 10.18 16.20
CA GLY A 128 -13.72 11.24 17.08
C GLY A 128 -13.43 10.79 18.51
N THR A 129 -13.50 9.49 18.79
CA THR A 129 -13.42 8.93 20.15
C THR A 129 -11.98 8.58 20.53
N PHE A 130 -11.23 7.97 19.61
CA PHE A 130 -9.87 7.52 19.87
C PHE A 130 -8.86 8.31 19.06
N ARG A 131 -7.68 8.52 19.61
CA ARG A 131 -6.56 9.07 18.83
C ARG A 131 -6.13 8.06 17.80
N GLU A 132 -5.98 8.53 16.55
CA GLU A 132 -5.49 7.76 15.42
C GLU A 132 -4.44 8.58 14.69
N TYR A 133 -3.23 8.04 14.58
CA TYR A 133 -2.15 8.69 13.85
C TYR A 133 -1.86 7.90 12.58
N LYS A 134 -1.45 8.61 11.53
CA LYS A 134 -1.07 7.98 10.26
C LYS A 134 0.27 8.54 9.81
N LEU A 135 1.17 7.63 9.45
CA LEU A 135 2.42 7.98 8.80
C LEU A 135 2.31 7.59 7.33
N PHE A 136 2.74 8.46 6.44
CA PHE A 136 2.63 8.29 5.01
C PHE A 136 4.02 8.22 4.38
N TRP A 137 4.22 7.27 3.50
CA TRP A 137 5.39 7.18 2.66
C TRP A 137 4.98 7.12 1.20
N THR A 138 5.75 7.75 0.31
CA THR A 138 5.61 7.66 -1.14
C THR A 138 6.95 7.38 -1.79
N GLY A 139 6.95 6.58 -2.84
CA GLY A 139 8.15 6.19 -3.57
C GLY A 139 7.80 5.43 -4.83
N ASN A 140 8.76 4.65 -5.35
CA ASN A 140 8.56 3.75 -6.48
C ASN A 140 9.65 2.68 -6.44
N THR A 141 9.40 1.58 -5.72
CA THR A 141 10.41 0.53 -5.48
C THR A 141 9.78 -0.82 -5.31
N ALA A 142 10.50 -1.90 -5.62
CA ALA A 142 10.06 -3.26 -5.35
C ALA A 142 10.16 -3.63 -3.86
N ASP A 143 11.06 -2.97 -3.13
CA ASP A 143 11.20 -3.13 -1.69
C ASP A 143 11.62 -1.83 -1.01
N ILE A 144 11.28 -1.71 0.26
CA ILE A 144 11.59 -0.55 1.10
C ILE A 144 11.90 -0.99 2.51
N THR A 145 12.93 -0.41 3.11
CA THR A 145 13.27 -0.60 4.52
C THR A 145 13.03 0.70 5.29
N PHE A 146 12.33 0.60 6.39
CA PHE A 146 12.14 1.67 7.36
C PHE A 146 12.95 1.39 8.61
N THR A 147 13.60 2.41 9.16
CA THR A 147 14.21 2.37 10.48
C THR A 147 13.37 3.19 11.43
N VAL A 148 12.99 2.62 12.57
CA VAL A 148 12.28 3.32 13.65
C VAL A 148 13.27 4.22 14.38
N GLY A 149 12.93 5.49 14.53
CA GLY A 149 13.75 6.45 15.26
C GLY A 149 13.96 6.05 16.72
N HIS A 150 15.07 6.49 17.29
CA HIS A 150 15.44 6.13 18.67
C HIS A 150 14.49 6.78 19.68
N GLU A 151 14.09 8.02 19.44
CA GLU A 151 13.32 8.81 20.38
C GLU A 151 11.88 9.01 19.89
N CYS A 152 11.00 9.32 20.86
CA CYS A 152 9.65 9.81 20.61
C CYS A 152 9.73 11.21 20.00
N GLU A 153 9.38 11.36 18.73
CA GLU A 153 9.50 12.65 18.01
C GLU A 153 8.17 13.26 17.62
N TYR A 154 7.15 12.44 17.39
CA TYR A 154 5.86 12.96 16.99
C TYR A 154 5.04 13.38 18.20
N GLY A 155 5.09 14.67 18.41
CA GLY A 155 3.94 15.27 18.90
C GLY A 155 3.80 15.76 20.27
N VAL A 156 2.71 16.44 20.29
CA VAL A 156 2.02 16.94 21.47
C VAL A 156 1.98 15.87 22.57
N ASP A 157 1.76 14.59 22.21
CA ASP A 157 1.67 13.53 23.21
C ASP A 157 3.00 13.19 23.88
N CYS A 158 4.11 13.19 23.15
CA CYS A 158 5.42 12.99 23.77
C CYS A 158 5.78 14.15 24.70
N ALA A 159 5.49 15.39 24.30
CA ALA A 159 5.73 16.59 25.08
C ALA A 159 4.74 16.73 26.25
N GLU A 160 3.43 16.57 26.00
CA GLU A 160 2.38 16.69 27.02
C GLU A 160 2.52 15.67 28.15
N GLN A 161 3.12 14.50 27.87
CA GLN A 161 3.31 13.46 28.88
C GLN A 161 4.72 13.43 29.47
N GLY A 162 5.58 14.41 29.13
CA GLY A 162 6.96 14.46 29.61
C GLY A 162 7.81 13.28 29.10
N LYS A 163 7.48 12.72 27.95
CA LYS A 163 8.12 11.53 27.36
C LYS A 163 9.11 11.85 26.24
N THR A 164 9.44 13.12 26.08
CA THR A 164 10.49 13.54 25.14
C THR A 164 11.82 12.90 25.56
N GLY A 165 12.49 12.26 24.63
CA GLY A 165 13.74 11.52 24.89
C GLY A 165 13.55 10.07 25.40
N GLU A 166 12.30 9.59 25.60
CA GLU A 166 12.07 8.15 25.79
C GLU A 166 12.16 7.39 24.47
N PRO A 167 12.51 6.08 24.52
CA PRO A 167 12.59 5.25 23.33
C PRO A 167 11.28 5.28 22.53
N GLY A 168 11.40 5.55 21.24
CA GLY A 168 10.28 5.65 20.33
C GLY A 168 9.72 4.28 19.94
N THR A 169 8.51 4.28 19.41
CA THR A 169 7.83 3.07 18.92
C THR A 169 7.03 3.38 17.65
N CYS A 170 6.79 2.36 16.85
CA CYS A 170 5.79 2.40 15.79
C CYS A 170 4.86 1.19 15.98
N MET A 171 3.64 1.42 16.45
CA MET A 171 2.66 0.38 16.77
C MET A 171 1.50 0.48 15.80
N THR A 172 1.51 -0.34 14.77
CA THR A 172 0.50 -0.29 13.72
C THR A 172 -0.66 -1.24 14.01
N LYS A 173 -1.90 -0.78 13.83
CA LYS A 173 -3.10 -1.62 13.79
C LYS A 173 -3.43 -2.07 12.36
N GLN A 174 -2.95 -1.29 11.37
CA GLN A 174 -3.21 -1.50 9.95
C GLN A 174 -2.04 -0.94 9.13
N ILE A 175 -1.74 -1.61 8.04
CA ILE A 175 -0.87 -1.07 6.99
C ILE A 175 -1.65 -1.10 5.67
N ILE A 176 -1.60 0.02 4.94
CA ILE A 176 -2.20 0.15 3.61
C ILE A 176 -1.05 0.33 2.63
N ILE A 177 -0.99 -0.50 1.60
CA ILE A 177 0.06 -0.49 0.58
C ILE A 177 -0.58 -0.22 -0.77
N THR A 178 -0.12 0.79 -1.48
CA THR A 178 -0.46 1.01 -2.88
C THR A 178 0.66 0.47 -3.74
N SER A 179 0.32 -0.39 -4.70
CA SER A 179 1.29 -0.96 -5.64
C SER A 179 0.83 -0.83 -7.08
N GLU A 180 1.80 -0.69 -7.98
CA GLU A 180 1.61 -0.80 -9.42
C GLU A 180 2.15 -2.14 -9.89
N ASN A 181 1.39 -2.84 -10.72
CA ASN A 181 1.83 -4.09 -11.33
C ASN A 181 2.27 -3.81 -12.78
N ASP A 182 3.56 -3.89 -13.04
CA ASP A 182 4.14 -3.65 -14.36
C ASP A 182 3.58 -4.62 -15.43
N ALA A 183 3.23 -5.85 -15.04
CA ALA A 183 2.65 -6.85 -15.96
C ALA A 183 1.23 -6.46 -16.42
N LEU A 184 0.40 -5.90 -15.54
CA LEU A 184 -0.93 -5.40 -15.91
C LEU A 184 -0.84 -4.14 -16.77
N SER A 185 0.14 -3.28 -16.51
CA SER A 185 0.43 -2.12 -17.36
C SER A 185 0.81 -2.53 -18.80
N ALA A 186 1.61 -3.56 -18.94
CA ALA A 186 1.99 -4.11 -20.25
C ALA A 186 0.78 -4.72 -20.99
N ILE A 187 -0.10 -5.45 -20.30
CA ILE A 187 -1.32 -6.01 -20.91
C ILE A 187 -2.28 -4.90 -21.33
N ASN A 188 -2.45 -3.87 -20.52
CA ASN A 188 -3.28 -2.72 -20.88
C ASN A 188 -2.72 -1.92 -22.06
N GLN A 189 -1.38 -1.78 -22.17
CA GLN A 189 -0.76 -1.17 -23.34
C GLN A 189 -0.94 -2.00 -24.62
N VAL A 190 -0.82 -3.33 -24.52
CA VAL A 190 -1.09 -4.23 -25.66
C VAL A 190 -2.55 -4.14 -26.08
N ASN A 191 -3.49 -4.10 -25.14
CA ASN A 191 -4.90 -3.96 -25.44
C ASN A 191 -5.25 -2.59 -26.06
N HIS A 192 -4.57 -1.51 -25.67
CA HIS A 192 -4.77 -0.19 -26.31
C HIS A 192 -4.14 -0.07 -27.69
N GLN A 193 -3.06 -0.81 -27.98
CA GLN A 193 -2.49 -0.88 -29.35
C GLN A 193 -3.24 -1.85 -30.26
N SER A 194 -4.01 -2.79 -29.71
CA SER A 194 -4.77 -3.82 -30.43
C SER A 194 -6.27 -3.56 -30.48
N GLN A 195 -6.74 -2.36 -30.17
CA GLN A 195 -8.13 -2.00 -30.51
C GLN A 195 -8.29 -1.84 -32.03
N SER A 196 -8.18 -2.98 -32.73
CA SER A 196 -9.01 -3.13 -33.93
C SER A 196 -10.44 -3.02 -33.43
N THR A 197 -11.08 -1.91 -33.71
CA THR A 197 -12.48 -1.65 -33.36
C THR A 197 -13.33 -2.80 -33.88
N ILE A 198 -13.75 -3.67 -32.95
CA ILE A 198 -14.66 -4.78 -33.27
C ILE A 198 -16.06 -4.18 -33.23
N HIS A 199 -16.67 -3.97 -34.39
CA HIS A 199 -18.04 -3.54 -34.50
C HIS A 199 -18.95 -4.74 -34.76
N LYS A 200 -20.04 -4.83 -34.00
CA LYS A 200 -21.14 -5.76 -34.29
C LYS A 200 -22.16 -5.04 -35.17
N LEU A 201 -22.45 -5.59 -36.32
CA LEU A 201 -23.40 -5.04 -37.28
C LEU A 201 -24.50 -6.07 -37.52
N ILE A 202 -25.73 -5.61 -37.71
CA ILE A 202 -26.81 -6.45 -38.24
C ILE A 202 -27.09 -5.97 -39.67
N LYS A 203 -26.84 -6.83 -40.64
CA LYS A 203 -27.13 -6.54 -42.03
C LYS A 203 -27.96 -7.70 -42.60
N ASP A 204 -29.09 -7.37 -43.24
CA ASP A 204 -30.02 -8.34 -43.80
C ASP A 204 -30.47 -9.44 -42.80
N GLY A 205 -30.63 -9.07 -41.51
CA GLY A 205 -31.00 -9.99 -40.42
C GLY A 205 -29.87 -10.89 -39.91
N HIS A 206 -28.65 -10.74 -40.41
CA HIS A 206 -27.48 -11.54 -39.99
C HIS A 206 -26.56 -10.69 -39.11
N LEU A 207 -26.06 -11.30 -38.01
CA LEU A 207 -25.04 -10.72 -37.16
C LEU A 207 -23.67 -10.85 -37.84
N LEU A 208 -23.03 -9.69 -38.09
CA LEU A 208 -21.68 -9.59 -38.62
C LEU A 208 -20.76 -8.96 -37.59
N ILE A 209 -19.51 -9.39 -37.60
CA ILE A 209 -18.42 -8.88 -36.75
C ILE A 209 -17.42 -8.20 -37.67
N GLN A 210 -17.26 -6.89 -37.56
CA GLN A 210 -16.25 -6.13 -38.31
C GLN A 210 -14.96 -6.04 -37.49
N ARG A 211 -13.84 -6.38 -38.11
CA ARG A 211 -12.48 -6.21 -37.61
C ARG A 211 -11.66 -5.42 -38.63
N GLY A 212 -11.48 -4.15 -38.38
CA GLY A 212 -10.89 -3.24 -39.36
C GLY A 212 -11.80 -3.15 -40.60
N GLU A 213 -11.27 -3.46 -41.78
CA GLU A 213 -12.00 -3.49 -43.07
C GLU A 213 -12.67 -4.82 -43.37
N GLU A 214 -12.46 -5.85 -42.55
CA GLU A 214 -12.97 -7.19 -42.81
C GLU A 214 -14.25 -7.48 -42.02
N LEU A 215 -15.19 -8.21 -42.68
CA LEU A 215 -16.44 -8.67 -42.09
C LEU A 215 -16.44 -10.18 -41.90
N PHE A 216 -16.92 -10.60 -40.74
CA PHE A 216 -17.03 -12.02 -40.37
C PHE A 216 -18.48 -12.32 -39.95
N ASN A 217 -18.99 -13.52 -40.27
CA ASN A 217 -20.26 -13.98 -39.73
C ASN A 217 -20.10 -14.45 -38.26
N ALA A 218 -21.22 -14.80 -37.61
CA ALA A 218 -21.24 -15.25 -36.22
C ALA A 218 -20.42 -16.55 -35.97
N GLN A 219 -20.13 -17.32 -37.03
CA GLN A 219 -19.30 -18.53 -36.98
C GLN A 219 -17.81 -18.22 -37.22
N GLY A 220 -17.44 -16.96 -37.44
CA GLY A 220 -16.06 -16.55 -37.68
C GLY A 220 -15.60 -16.71 -39.13
N ALA A 221 -16.50 -17.04 -40.06
CA ALA A 221 -16.17 -17.10 -41.49
C ALA A 221 -16.20 -15.69 -42.11
N ARG A 222 -15.18 -15.37 -42.91
CA ARG A 222 -15.10 -14.09 -43.63
C ARG A 222 -16.22 -13.95 -44.65
N VAL A 223 -16.92 -12.83 -44.61
CA VAL A 223 -17.97 -12.51 -45.59
C VAL A 223 -17.39 -11.55 -46.62
N LYS A 224 -17.58 -11.89 -47.89
CA LYS A 224 -17.10 -11.07 -49.04
C LYS A 224 -18.06 -9.94 -49.33
#